data_a1e065bcac884c1538a154db051046bb
#
_entry.id   a1e065bcac884c1538a154db051046bb
#
_cell.length_a   1.000
_cell.length_b   1.000
_cell.length_c   1.000
_cell.angle_alpha   90.00
_cell.angle_beta   90.00
_cell.angle_gamma   90.00
#
_symmetry.space_group_name_H-M   'P 1'
#
loop_
_entity.id
_entity.type
_entity.pdbx_description
1 polymer ?
#
loop_
_entity_poly.entity_id
_entity_poly.type
_entity_poly.pdbx_seq_one_letter_code
_entity_poly.pdbx_strand_id
1 'polypeptide(L)'
;EKILMIRKIKADGVQEVEFLAKLGERSRNTNKDVTETVSEIINNVMMNGDKAVREYTIKFDGKAPDAFEVPKEELTALTANCDPEFIATLKKAADNIRNFHERQKQQSWLTTKDNGVIMGQRIRGLKRVGLYVPGGTAAYPSSVLMNAIPAKIAGVSELIMVTPPGKDGKPNPDIMAAAAIAGVDRVFLMGGAQAVAALAYGTESVPMVDKIVGPGNIFVATAKKLLYGTVDIDMICLLYTSPSPRDKRQS
;
A
#
# COMPACT_ATOMS: atom_id res chain seq x y z
N GLU A 1 3.15 -16.33 -33.12
CA GLU A 1 3.77 -16.53 -31.79
C GLU A 1 5.25 -16.15 -31.87
N LYS A 2 5.59 -14.98 -31.33
CA LYS A 2 7.01 -14.63 -31.15
C LYS A 2 7.50 -15.35 -29.89
N ILE A 3 8.23 -16.43 -30.09
CA ILE A 3 8.98 -17.08 -29.02
C ILE A 3 9.97 -16.04 -28.47
N LEU A 4 9.70 -15.55 -27.26
CA LEU A 4 10.63 -14.65 -26.56
C LEU A 4 11.82 -15.49 -26.12
N MET A 5 12.88 -15.51 -26.93
CA MET A 5 14.12 -16.18 -26.56
C MET A 5 14.79 -15.41 -25.42
N ILE A 6 15.17 -16.14 -24.39
CA ILE A 6 15.98 -15.59 -23.29
C ILE A 6 17.29 -15.07 -23.88
N ARG A 7 17.58 -13.79 -23.64
CA ARG A 7 18.85 -13.19 -24.06
C ARG A 7 19.99 -13.82 -23.26
N LYS A 8 20.90 -14.48 -23.96
CA LYS A 8 22.14 -15.01 -23.38
C LYS A 8 23.25 -13.98 -23.59
N ILE A 9 23.99 -13.69 -22.53
CA ILE A 9 25.15 -12.77 -22.54
C ILE A 9 26.34 -13.59 -22.11
N LYS A 10 27.44 -13.49 -22.86
CA LYS A 10 28.69 -14.14 -22.47
C LYS A 10 29.36 -13.32 -21.38
N ALA A 11 29.89 -14.01 -20.37
CA ALA A 11 30.75 -13.43 -19.35
C ALA A 11 32.20 -13.43 -19.88
N ASP A 12 32.54 -12.46 -20.73
CA ASP A 12 33.82 -12.30 -21.34
C ASP A 12 34.61 -11.07 -20.86
N GLY A 13 34.13 -10.43 -19.79
CA GLY A 13 34.71 -9.21 -19.22
C GLY A 13 34.27 -7.91 -19.93
N VAL A 14 33.50 -7.99 -21.01
CA VAL A 14 33.03 -6.84 -21.79
C VAL A 14 31.51 -6.80 -21.91
N GLN A 15 30.90 -7.86 -22.45
CA GLN A 15 29.47 -7.87 -22.76
C GLN A 15 28.58 -7.78 -21.51
N GLU A 16 28.95 -8.51 -20.46
CA GLU A 16 28.22 -8.44 -19.16
C GLU A 16 28.41 -7.08 -18.49
N VAL A 17 29.61 -6.48 -18.57
CA VAL A 17 29.90 -5.16 -17.98
C VAL A 17 29.09 -4.08 -18.69
N GLU A 18 29.05 -4.06 -20.02
CA GLU A 18 28.21 -3.13 -20.79
C GLU A 18 26.72 -3.33 -20.50
N PHE A 19 26.28 -4.58 -20.37
CA PHE A 19 24.90 -4.87 -20.07
C PHE A 19 24.49 -4.39 -18.67
N LEU A 20 25.34 -4.63 -17.66
CA LEU A 20 25.13 -4.15 -16.29
C LEU A 20 25.16 -2.61 -16.21
N ALA A 21 26.07 -1.96 -16.94
CA ALA A 21 26.12 -0.51 -17.05
C ALA A 21 24.82 0.06 -17.62
N LYS A 22 24.30 -0.49 -18.73
CA LYS A 22 23.04 -0.09 -19.36
C LYS A 22 21.83 -0.31 -18.42
N LEU A 23 21.82 -1.39 -17.64
CA LEU A 23 20.79 -1.61 -16.62
C LEU A 23 20.86 -0.55 -15.51
N GLY A 24 22.06 -0.22 -15.05
CA GLY A 24 22.28 0.80 -14.03
C GLY A 24 21.88 2.20 -14.50
N GLU A 25 22.17 2.58 -15.73
CA GLU A 25 21.77 3.85 -16.33
C GLU A 25 20.26 3.96 -16.48
N ARG A 26 19.61 2.91 -17.00
CA ARG A 26 18.14 2.86 -17.12
C ARG A 26 17.46 3.03 -15.78
N SER A 27 17.98 2.38 -14.73
CA SER A 27 17.43 2.53 -13.38
C SER A 27 17.57 3.95 -12.82
N ARG A 28 18.72 4.61 -13.07
CA ARG A 28 18.98 5.98 -12.57
C ARG A 28 18.10 7.01 -13.26
N ASN A 29 17.98 6.97 -14.59
CA ASN A 29 17.19 7.94 -15.35
C ASN A 29 15.70 7.81 -15.03
N THR A 30 15.16 6.59 -15.04
CA THR A 30 13.75 6.35 -14.66
C THR A 30 13.44 6.88 -13.25
N ASN A 31 14.35 6.71 -12.29
CA ASN A 31 14.15 7.19 -10.94
C ASN A 31 14.13 8.72 -10.81
N LYS A 32 14.88 9.46 -11.66
CA LYS A 32 14.89 10.92 -11.62
C LYS A 32 13.55 11.51 -12.09
N ASP A 33 13.10 11.09 -13.28
CA ASP A 33 11.84 11.57 -13.86
C ASP A 33 10.63 11.23 -12.96
N VAL A 34 10.63 10.02 -12.39
CA VAL A 34 9.60 9.61 -11.43
C VAL A 34 9.65 10.47 -10.16
N THR A 35 10.85 10.78 -9.65
CA THR A 35 11.00 11.59 -8.43
C THR A 35 10.47 13.02 -8.64
N GLU A 36 10.77 13.64 -9.79
CA GLU A 36 10.26 14.97 -10.12
C GLU A 36 8.72 14.96 -10.22
N THR A 37 8.16 14.03 -11.00
CA THR A 37 6.70 13.87 -11.12
C THR A 37 6.02 13.65 -9.76
N VAL A 38 6.57 12.77 -8.93
CA VAL A 38 5.99 12.46 -7.62
C VAL A 38 6.10 13.66 -6.68
N SER A 39 7.19 14.42 -6.74
CA SER A 39 7.34 15.64 -5.94
C SER A 39 6.29 16.71 -6.30
N GLU A 40 6.00 16.86 -7.59
CA GLU A 40 4.93 17.76 -8.05
C GLU A 40 3.56 17.30 -7.53
N ILE A 41 3.26 16.00 -7.61
CA ILE A 41 2.00 15.43 -7.11
C ILE A 41 1.86 15.69 -5.59
N ILE A 42 2.91 15.39 -4.83
CA ILE A 42 2.93 15.60 -3.36
C ILE A 42 2.66 17.07 -3.03
N ASN A 43 3.38 18.00 -3.66
CA ASN A 43 3.20 19.42 -3.43
C ASN A 43 1.80 19.90 -3.78
N ASN A 44 1.24 19.42 -4.90
CA ASN A 44 -0.10 19.79 -5.31
C ASN A 44 -1.16 19.27 -4.33
N VAL A 45 -1.04 18.02 -3.86
CA VAL A 45 -1.97 17.47 -2.84
C VAL A 45 -1.85 18.23 -1.53
N MET A 46 -0.62 18.54 -1.09
CA MET A 46 -0.39 19.30 0.13
C MET A 46 -1.06 20.68 0.09
N MET A 47 -1.06 21.35 -1.06
CA MET A 47 -1.61 22.70 -1.21
C MET A 47 -3.11 22.72 -1.53
N ASN A 48 -3.63 21.73 -2.24
CA ASN A 48 -4.97 21.75 -2.83
C ASN A 48 -5.88 20.58 -2.37
N GLY A 49 -5.42 19.74 -1.44
CA GLY A 49 -6.23 18.70 -0.78
C GLY A 49 -7.00 17.78 -1.74
N ASP A 50 -8.26 17.56 -1.44
CA ASP A 50 -9.16 16.69 -2.21
C ASP A 50 -9.28 17.07 -3.68
N LYS A 51 -9.17 18.37 -4.00
CA LYS A 51 -9.23 18.84 -5.39
C LYS A 51 -8.08 18.24 -6.22
N ALA A 52 -6.86 18.30 -5.71
CA ALA A 52 -5.69 17.71 -6.38
C ALA A 52 -5.81 16.18 -6.47
N VAL A 53 -6.26 15.51 -5.40
CA VAL A 53 -6.49 14.06 -5.41
C VAL A 53 -7.48 13.67 -6.50
N ARG A 54 -8.58 14.43 -6.67
CA ARG A 54 -9.59 14.18 -7.68
C ARG A 54 -9.05 14.38 -9.10
N GLU A 55 -8.30 15.43 -9.35
CA GLU A 55 -7.65 15.70 -10.64
C GLU A 55 -6.72 14.57 -11.05
N TYR A 56 -5.86 14.10 -10.13
CA TYR A 56 -4.96 12.98 -10.41
C TYR A 56 -5.68 11.64 -10.55
N THR A 57 -6.74 11.39 -9.77
CA THR A 57 -7.55 10.18 -9.91
C THR A 57 -8.22 10.12 -11.29
N ILE A 58 -8.78 11.25 -11.78
CA ILE A 58 -9.32 11.31 -13.15
C ILE A 58 -8.22 11.09 -14.18
N LYS A 59 -7.05 11.72 -14.00
CA LYS A 59 -5.92 11.63 -14.93
C LYS A 59 -5.36 10.21 -15.07
N PHE A 60 -5.27 9.46 -13.98
CA PHE A 60 -4.58 8.17 -13.97
C PHE A 60 -5.53 6.96 -13.99
N ASP A 61 -6.69 7.08 -13.35
CA ASP A 61 -7.67 5.99 -13.23
C ASP A 61 -8.87 6.18 -14.20
N GLY A 62 -8.96 7.35 -14.86
CA GLY A 62 -9.97 7.68 -15.87
C GLY A 62 -11.24 8.28 -15.28
N LYS A 63 -11.63 7.92 -14.07
CA LYS A 63 -12.82 8.44 -13.39
C LYS A 63 -12.58 8.51 -11.89
N ALA A 64 -12.94 9.64 -11.28
CA ALA A 64 -13.00 9.74 -9.82
C ALA A 64 -14.39 9.34 -9.29
N PRO A 65 -14.49 8.75 -8.12
CA PRO A 65 -15.77 8.50 -7.45
C PRO A 65 -16.43 9.82 -7.05
N ASP A 66 -17.74 9.83 -6.83
CA ASP A 66 -18.47 11.02 -6.36
C ASP A 66 -18.00 11.42 -4.95
N ALA A 67 -17.84 10.45 -4.05
CA ALA A 67 -17.17 10.58 -2.77
C ALA A 67 -15.98 9.62 -2.70
N PHE A 68 -14.86 10.04 -2.10
CA PHE A 68 -13.70 9.16 -1.97
C PHE A 68 -13.95 8.04 -0.96
N GLU A 69 -14.63 8.32 0.14
CA GLU A 69 -14.91 7.33 1.19
C GLU A 69 -16.05 6.40 0.77
N VAL A 70 -15.82 5.10 0.90
CA VAL A 70 -16.84 4.06 0.71
C VAL A 70 -17.65 3.94 2.00
N PRO A 71 -18.97 4.15 1.96
CA PRO A 71 -19.82 3.98 3.14
C PRO A 71 -19.77 2.55 3.71
N LYS A 72 -19.90 2.40 5.02
CA LYS A 72 -19.88 1.07 5.67
C LYS A 72 -21.02 0.17 5.19
N GLU A 73 -22.15 0.75 4.86
CA GLU A 73 -23.32 0.06 4.32
C GLU A 73 -22.99 -0.54 2.94
N GLU A 74 -22.31 0.22 2.10
CA GLU A 74 -21.86 -0.24 0.79
C GLU A 74 -20.80 -1.34 0.91
N LEU A 75 -19.83 -1.18 1.81
CA LEU A 75 -18.83 -2.21 2.12
C LEU A 75 -19.51 -3.54 2.54
N THR A 76 -20.51 -3.46 3.38
CA THR A 76 -21.27 -4.62 3.85
C THR A 76 -22.05 -5.28 2.71
N ALA A 77 -22.75 -4.47 1.90
CA ALA A 77 -23.52 -4.95 0.76
C ALA A 77 -22.65 -5.62 -0.30
N LEU A 78 -21.50 -5.03 -0.64
CA LEU A 78 -20.53 -5.62 -1.58
C LEU A 78 -19.99 -6.96 -1.08
N THR A 79 -19.69 -7.06 0.23
CA THR A 79 -19.21 -8.30 0.85
C THR A 79 -20.29 -9.39 0.81
N ALA A 80 -21.54 -9.05 1.05
CA ALA A 80 -22.66 -10.00 1.03
C ALA A 80 -22.95 -10.56 -0.38
N ASN A 81 -22.59 -9.82 -1.43
CA ASN A 81 -22.79 -10.21 -2.82
C ASN A 81 -21.62 -11.03 -3.41
N CYS A 82 -20.53 -11.22 -2.66
CA CYS A 82 -19.41 -12.04 -3.09
C CYS A 82 -19.75 -13.54 -3.02
N ASP A 83 -19.03 -14.33 -3.83
CA ASP A 83 -19.14 -15.79 -3.78
C ASP A 83 -18.88 -16.33 -2.37
N PRO A 84 -19.79 -17.14 -1.80
CA PRO A 84 -19.63 -17.72 -0.47
C PRO A 84 -18.36 -18.55 -0.29
N GLU A 85 -17.91 -19.29 -1.32
CA GLU A 85 -16.67 -20.07 -1.28
C GLU A 85 -15.44 -19.15 -1.21
N PHE A 86 -15.46 -18.07 -1.96
CA PHE A 86 -14.42 -17.04 -1.89
C PHE A 86 -14.34 -16.41 -0.48
N ILE A 87 -15.49 -16.05 0.10
CA ILE A 87 -15.56 -15.51 1.46
C ILE A 87 -15.03 -16.51 2.49
N ALA A 88 -15.39 -17.80 2.37
CA ALA A 88 -14.88 -18.86 3.25
C ALA A 88 -13.35 -18.99 3.15
N THR A 89 -12.82 -18.92 1.94
CA THR A 89 -11.38 -18.95 1.66
C THR A 89 -10.65 -17.76 2.27
N LEU A 90 -11.19 -16.53 2.11
CA LEU A 90 -10.63 -15.33 2.71
C LEU A 90 -10.63 -15.41 4.25
N LYS A 91 -11.70 -15.88 4.87
CA LYS A 91 -11.78 -16.07 6.33
C LYS A 91 -10.72 -17.06 6.81
N LYS A 92 -10.57 -18.20 6.15
CA LYS A 92 -9.51 -19.19 6.47
C LYS A 92 -8.11 -18.58 6.35
N ALA A 93 -7.85 -17.81 5.29
CA ALA A 93 -6.58 -17.10 5.13
C ALA A 93 -6.36 -16.06 6.25
N ALA A 94 -7.40 -15.30 6.60
CA ALA A 94 -7.35 -14.32 7.69
C ALA A 94 -7.02 -14.97 9.04
N ASP A 95 -7.62 -16.13 9.34
CA ASP A 95 -7.35 -16.87 10.58
C ASP A 95 -5.92 -17.40 10.63
N ASN A 96 -5.39 -17.91 9.51
CA ASN A 96 -3.99 -18.34 9.44
C ASN A 96 -3.02 -17.18 9.70
N ILE A 97 -3.28 -16.02 9.08
CA ILE A 97 -2.47 -14.80 9.28
C ILE A 97 -2.56 -14.34 10.73
N ARG A 98 -3.76 -14.32 11.32
CA ARG A 98 -3.98 -13.95 12.73
C ARG A 98 -3.20 -14.86 13.67
N ASN A 99 -3.36 -16.18 13.51
CA ASN A 99 -2.68 -17.17 14.34
C ASN A 99 -1.16 -17.06 14.30
N PHE A 100 -0.60 -16.68 13.16
CA PHE A 100 0.84 -16.45 13.02
C PHE A 100 1.27 -15.17 13.75
N HIS A 101 0.59 -14.04 13.48
CA HIS A 101 1.01 -12.73 13.99
C HIS A 101 0.69 -12.49 15.46
N GLU A 102 -0.31 -13.18 16.05
CA GLU A 102 -0.55 -13.14 17.50
C GLU A 102 0.69 -13.55 18.31
N ARG A 103 1.52 -14.45 17.79
CA ARG A 103 2.76 -14.88 18.42
C ARG A 103 3.88 -13.84 18.35
N GLN A 104 3.75 -12.84 17.51
CA GLN A 104 4.71 -11.75 17.34
C GLN A 104 4.37 -10.52 18.20
N LYS A 105 3.23 -10.54 18.89
CA LYS A 105 2.76 -9.44 19.71
C LYS A 105 3.74 -9.20 20.87
N GLN A 106 4.31 -8.00 20.91
CA GLN A 106 5.15 -7.58 21.99
C GLN A 106 4.33 -7.14 23.20
N GLN A 107 4.86 -7.39 24.41
CA GLN A 107 4.23 -7.00 25.67
C GLN A 107 5.03 -5.89 26.36
N SER A 108 4.32 -4.99 27.03
CA SER A 108 4.93 -4.02 27.93
C SER A 108 5.50 -4.74 29.13
N TRP A 109 6.65 -4.28 29.63
CA TRP A 109 7.26 -4.84 30.82
C TRP A 109 7.80 -3.74 31.72
N LEU A 110 7.85 -4.02 33.01
CA LEU A 110 8.41 -3.17 34.06
C LEU A 110 9.33 -4.02 34.95
N THR A 111 10.41 -3.44 35.40
CA THR A 111 11.32 -4.02 36.41
C THR A 111 11.69 -2.97 37.42
N THR A 112 11.85 -3.39 38.67
CA THR A 112 12.28 -2.55 39.79
C THR A 112 13.64 -3.01 40.28
N LYS A 113 14.57 -2.07 40.50
CA LYS A 113 15.86 -2.34 41.12
C LYS A 113 15.77 -2.16 42.61
N ASP A 114 16.74 -2.75 43.38
CA ASP A 114 16.79 -2.69 44.84
C ASP A 114 16.89 -1.24 45.39
N ASN A 115 17.45 -0.33 44.60
CA ASN A 115 17.54 1.11 44.91
C ASN A 115 16.25 1.91 44.64
N GLY A 116 15.13 1.23 44.31
CA GLY A 116 13.84 1.86 44.03
C GLY A 116 13.67 2.39 42.60
N VAL A 117 14.67 2.26 41.73
CA VAL A 117 14.55 2.67 40.31
C VAL A 117 13.61 1.72 39.57
N ILE A 118 12.58 2.27 38.91
CA ILE A 118 11.66 1.55 38.04
C ILE A 118 12.02 1.83 36.59
N MET A 119 12.22 0.75 35.83
CA MET A 119 12.49 0.82 34.39
C MET A 119 11.51 -0.07 33.63
N GLY A 120 11.19 0.28 32.40
CA GLY A 120 10.34 -0.57 31.60
C GLY A 120 10.17 -0.05 30.17
N GLN A 121 9.47 -0.83 29.39
CA GLN A 121 9.09 -0.50 28.03
C GLN A 121 7.56 -0.59 27.91
N ARG A 122 6.93 0.51 27.55
CA ARG A 122 5.50 0.55 27.26
C ARG A 122 5.28 0.36 25.75
N ILE A 123 4.69 -0.75 25.37
CA ILE A 123 4.29 -1.05 23.99
C ILE A 123 2.83 -0.64 23.81
N ARG A 124 2.56 0.13 22.74
CA ARG A 124 1.20 0.53 22.37
C ARG A 124 1.08 0.60 20.85
N GLY A 125 -0.12 0.33 20.33
CA GLY A 125 -0.45 0.53 18.92
C GLY A 125 -0.38 2.01 18.51
N LEU A 126 -0.16 2.25 17.24
CA LEU A 126 -0.30 3.58 16.62
C LEU A 126 -1.78 4.01 16.65
N LYS A 127 -2.01 5.31 16.62
CA LYS A 127 -3.37 5.84 16.59
C LYS A 127 -4.04 5.52 15.25
N ARG A 128 -3.36 5.84 14.14
CA ARG A 128 -3.91 5.70 12.79
C ARG A 128 -2.86 5.20 11.83
N VAL A 129 -3.20 4.17 11.04
CA VAL A 129 -2.32 3.61 10.01
C VAL A 129 -3.03 3.62 8.67
N GLY A 130 -2.35 4.11 7.65
CA GLY A 130 -2.80 4.08 6.26
C GLY A 130 -2.31 2.81 5.57
N LEU A 131 -3.22 2.09 4.95
CA LEU A 131 -2.95 0.89 4.18
C LEU A 131 -3.12 1.19 2.69
N TYR A 132 -2.05 1.11 1.91
CA TYR A 132 -2.12 1.18 0.46
C TYR A 132 -2.33 -0.22 -0.13
N VAL A 133 -3.41 -0.39 -0.88
CA VAL A 133 -3.72 -1.63 -1.60
C VAL A 133 -3.72 -1.36 -3.09
N PRO A 134 -2.87 -2.04 -3.88
CA PRO A 134 -2.87 -1.90 -5.31
C PRO A 134 -4.23 -2.31 -5.90
N GLY A 135 -4.70 -1.54 -6.88
CA GLY A 135 -5.85 -1.85 -7.71
C GLY A 135 -5.42 -1.95 -9.18
N GLY A 136 -6.39 -1.98 -10.09
CA GLY A 136 -6.17 -2.03 -11.53
C GLY A 136 -6.57 -3.36 -12.13
N THR A 137 -5.72 -3.96 -12.99
CA THR A 137 -6.06 -5.18 -13.74
C THR A 137 -6.17 -6.46 -12.89
N ALA A 138 -5.62 -6.45 -11.67
CA ALA A 138 -5.71 -7.58 -10.73
C ALA A 138 -6.08 -7.08 -9.33
N ALA A 139 -7.04 -7.74 -8.71
CA ALA A 139 -7.36 -7.55 -7.29
C ALA A 139 -6.36 -8.30 -6.42
N TYR A 140 -5.94 -7.67 -5.32
CA TYR A 140 -5.02 -8.28 -4.35
C TYR A 140 -5.63 -8.33 -2.93
N PRO A 141 -6.70 -9.11 -2.71
CA PRO A 141 -7.32 -9.24 -1.39
C PRO A 141 -6.33 -9.78 -0.34
N SER A 142 -5.35 -10.58 -0.75
CA SER A 142 -4.27 -11.03 0.13
C SER A 142 -3.43 -9.88 0.69
N SER A 143 -3.19 -8.82 -0.09
CA SER A 143 -2.47 -7.62 0.39
C SER A 143 -3.24 -6.91 1.49
N VAL A 144 -4.57 -6.89 1.41
CA VAL A 144 -5.42 -6.35 2.49
C VAL A 144 -5.21 -7.15 3.76
N LEU A 145 -5.41 -8.49 3.71
CA LEU A 145 -5.29 -9.36 4.89
C LEU A 145 -3.89 -9.29 5.52
N MET A 146 -2.84 -9.36 4.69
CA MET A 146 -1.44 -9.39 5.15
C MET A 146 -0.98 -8.09 5.82
N ASN A 147 -1.62 -6.96 5.54
CA ASN A 147 -1.29 -5.69 6.16
C ASN A 147 -2.27 -5.30 7.28
N ALA A 148 -3.57 -5.49 7.06
CA ALA A 148 -4.59 -5.05 8.01
C ALA A 148 -4.61 -5.92 9.29
N ILE A 149 -4.52 -7.24 9.17
CA ILE A 149 -4.59 -8.14 10.33
C ILE A 149 -3.42 -7.92 11.30
N PRO A 150 -2.15 -7.86 10.85
CA PRO A 150 -1.04 -7.52 11.75
C PRO A 150 -1.18 -6.15 12.41
N ALA A 151 -1.69 -5.14 11.68
CA ALA A 151 -1.93 -3.82 12.24
C ALA A 151 -2.98 -3.85 13.37
N LYS A 152 -4.07 -4.59 13.18
CA LYS A 152 -5.09 -4.78 14.24
C LYS A 152 -4.53 -5.53 15.45
N ILE A 153 -3.74 -6.57 15.25
CA ILE A 153 -3.07 -7.31 16.33
C ILE A 153 -2.10 -6.41 17.11
N ALA A 154 -1.38 -5.53 16.39
CA ALA A 154 -0.50 -4.54 17.01
C ALA A 154 -1.26 -3.46 17.81
N GLY A 155 -2.59 -3.45 17.77
CA GLY A 155 -3.43 -2.52 18.53
C GLY A 155 -3.61 -1.16 17.89
N VAL A 156 -3.51 -1.07 16.55
CA VAL A 156 -3.82 0.16 15.80
C VAL A 156 -5.28 0.52 16.03
N SER A 157 -5.53 1.78 16.46
CA SER A 157 -6.87 2.23 16.83
C SER A 157 -7.77 2.44 15.61
N GLU A 158 -7.23 3.01 14.53
CA GLU A 158 -7.96 3.27 13.29
C GLU A 158 -7.12 2.89 12.08
N LEU A 159 -7.66 2.00 11.24
CA LEU A 159 -7.01 1.51 10.03
C LEU A 159 -7.73 2.06 8.80
N ILE A 160 -7.03 2.89 8.04
CA ILE A 160 -7.54 3.53 6.82
C ILE A 160 -6.93 2.84 5.61
N MET A 161 -7.77 2.39 4.69
CA MET A 161 -7.33 1.79 3.45
C MET A 161 -7.56 2.75 2.27
N VAL A 162 -6.56 2.88 1.41
CA VAL A 162 -6.68 3.51 0.09
C VAL A 162 -6.45 2.47 -1.00
N THR A 163 -7.26 2.51 -2.04
CA THR A 163 -7.15 1.64 -3.23
C THR A 163 -7.68 2.37 -4.44
N PRO A 164 -7.07 2.24 -5.64
CA PRO A 164 -7.59 2.84 -6.84
C PRO A 164 -9.03 2.38 -7.12
N PRO A 165 -9.90 3.27 -7.64
CA PRO A 165 -11.20 2.86 -8.13
C PRO A 165 -11.07 1.98 -9.39
N GLY A 166 -12.09 1.22 -9.70
CA GLY A 166 -12.24 0.59 -11.01
C GLY A 166 -12.39 1.63 -12.13
N LYS A 167 -12.29 1.19 -13.38
CA LYS A 167 -12.49 2.06 -14.57
C LYS A 167 -13.86 2.75 -14.61
N ASP A 168 -14.83 2.18 -13.94
CA ASP A 168 -16.19 2.73 -13.77
C ASP A 168 -16.31 3.69 -12.58
N GLY A 169 -15.22 3.91 -11.83
CA GLY A 169 -15.18 4.72 -10.62
C GLY A 169 -15.68 3.99 -9.36
N LYS A 170 -15.95 2.68 -9.43
CA LYS A 170 -16.51 1.90 -8.34
C LYS A 170 -15.46 1.09 -7.57
N PRO A 171 -15.74 0.70 -6.31
CA PRO A 171 -14.87 -0.18 -5.54
C PRO A 171 -14.85 -1.61 -6.11
N ASN A 172 -13.70 -2.28 -6.01
CA ASN A 172 -13.58 -3.69 -6.34
C ASN A 172 -14.20 -4.56 -5.21
N PRO A 173 -15.19 -5.42 -5.49
CA PRO A 173 -15.89 -6.21 -4.46
C PRO A 173 -14.97 -7.12 -3.65
N ASP A 174 -13.97 -7.75 -4.29
CA ASP A 174 -13.06 -8.69 -3.63
C ASP A 174 -12.15 -8.00 -2.63
N ILE A 175 -11.68 -6.79 -2.97
CA ILE A 175 -10.91 -5.93 -2.09
C ILE A 175 -11.77 -5.47 -0.91
N MET A 176 -13.03 -5.10 -1.16
CA MET A 176 -13.96 -4.68 -0.12
C MET A 176 -14.30 -5.81 0.85
N ALA A 177 -14.52 -7.02 0.33
CA ALA A 177 -14.74 -8.20 1.16
C ALA A 177 -13.53 -8.51 2.07
N ALA A 178 -12.32 -8.41 1.53
CA ALA A 178 -11.11 -8.59 2.32
C ALA A 178 -10.95 -7.49 3.39
N ALA A 179 -11.27 -6.23 3.05
CA ALA A 179 -11.23 -5.11 3.99
C ALA A 179 -12.21 -5.31 5.16
N ALA A 180 -13.44 -5.75 4.87
CA ALA A 180 -14.46 -6.07 5.88
C ALA A 180 -13.99 -7.21 6.81
N ILE A 181 -13.48 -8.32 6.24
CA ILE A 181 -12.98 -9.49 6.99
C ILE A 181 -11.77 -9.13 7.86
N ALA A 182 -10.87 -8.28 7.35
CA ALA A 182 -9.68 -7.84 8.08
C ALA A 182 -9.97 -6.78 9.16
N GLY A 183 -11.17 -6.20 9.16
CA GLY A 183 -11.58 -5.17 10.12
C GLY A 183 -10.99 -3.79 9.81
N VAL A 184 -10.87 -3.43 8.54
CA VAL A 184 -10.53 -2.07 8.12
C VAL A 184 -11.64 -1.11 8.53
N ASP A 185 -11.28 0.04 9.11
CA ASP A 185 -12.25 0.97 9.68
C ASP A 185 -12.85 1.91 8.62
N ARG A 186 -12.00 2.38 7.68
CA ARG A 186 -12.41 3.31 6.60
C ARG A 186 -11.70 2.94 5.30
N VAL A 187 -12.40 3.07 4.19
CA VAL A 187 -11.89 2.78 2.84
C VAL A 187 -12.09 3.99 1.94
N PHE A 188 -11.04 4.37 1.20
CA PHE A 188 -11.07 5.48 0.25
C PHE A 188 -10.65 5.02 -1.14
N LEU A 189 -11.41 5.43 -2.15
CA LEU A 189 -11.15 5.11 -3.57
C LEU A 189 -10.22 6.14 -4.18
N MET A 190 -8.94 5.93 -4.01
CA MET A 190 -7.85 6.71 -4.60
C MET A 190 -6.58 5.88 -4.68
N GLY A 191 -5.76 6.08 -5.71
CA GLY A 191 -4.51 5.34 -5.92
C GLY A 191 -3.31 6.26 -6.11
N GLY A 192 -2.18 5.69 -6.53
CA GLY A 192 -0.99 6.44 -6.92
C GLY A 192 -0.30 7.23 -5.81
N ALA A 193 0.60 8.12 -6.22
CA ALA A 193 1.33 9.00 -5.31
C ALA A 193 0.42 10.00 -4.57
N GLN A 194 -0.67 10.41 -5.20
CA GLN A 194 -1.66 11.32 -4.61
C GLN A 194 -2.36 10.71 -3.39
N ALA A 195 -2.64 9.39 -3.41
CA ALA A 195 -3.21 8.71 -2.26
C ALA A 195 -2.22 8.64 -1.08
N VAL A 196 -0.93 8.41 -1.36
CA VAL A 196 0.12 8.41 -0.34
C VAL A 196 0.28 9.80 0.26
N ALA A 197 0.26 10.86 -0.56
CA ALA A 197 0.32 12.24 -0.10
C ALA A 197 -0.91 12.62 0.75
N ALA A 198 -2.12 12.19 0.35
CA ALA A 198 -3.35 12.40 1.11
C ALA A 198 -3.29 11.73 2.49
N LEU A 199 -2.76 10.51 2.59
CA LEU A 199 -2.56 9.84 3.88
C LEU A 199 -1.52 10.55 4.76
N ALA A 200 -0.45 11.09 4.17
CA ALA A 200 0.64 11.72 4.90
C ALA A 200 0.28 13.10 5.47
N TYR A 201 -0.41 13.93 4.70
CA TYR A 201 -0.75 15.30 5.11
C TYR A 201 -2.18 15.46 5.63
N GLY A 202 -3.05 14.51 5.29
CA GLY A 202 -4.49 14.68 5.43
C GLY A 202 -5.05 15.57 4.33
N THR A 203 -6.35 15.42 4.06
CA THR A 203 -7.14 16.29 3.18
C THR A 203 -8.50 16.54 3.85
N GLU A 204 -9.41 17.21 3.16
CA GLU A 204 -10.76 17.45 3.68
C GLU A 204 -11.50 16.13 3.97
N SER A 205 -11.29 15.09 3.14
CA SER A 205 -11.93 13.77 3.29
C SER A 205 -11.07 12.77 4.04
N VAL A 206 -9.74 12.79 3.85
CA VAL A 206 -8.82 11.76 4.33
C VAL A 206 -8.07 12.26 5.56
N PRO A 207 -8.21 11.63 6.72
CA PRO A 207 -7.45 12.02 7.90
C PRO A 207 -5.97 11.61 7.77
N MET A 208 -5.06 12.46 8.27
CA MET A 208 -3.64 12.18 8.36
C MET A 208 -3.37 10.92 9.20
N VAL A 209 -2.38 10.12 8.79
CA VAL A 209 -1.99 8.87 9.47
C VAL A 209 -0.59 8.96 10.06
N ASP A 210 -0.29 8.11 11.06
CA ASP A 210 1.02 8.02 11.69
C ASP A 210 2.01 7.18 10.87
N LYS A 211 1.50 6.20 10.12
CA LYS A 211 2.30 5.28 9.31
C LYS A 211 1.54 4.84 8.06
N ILE A 212 2.27 4.67 6.94
CA ILE A 212 1.75 4.14 5.69
C ILE A 212 2.41 2.78 5.41
N VAL A 213 1.59 1.75 5.19
CA VAL A 213 2.04 0.39 4.89
C VAL A 213 1.40 -0.12 3.59
N GLY A 214 1.99 -1.15 3.04
CA GLY A 214 1.48 -1.82 1.84
C GLY A 214 2.33 -1.60 0.59
N PRO A 215 2.26 -2.56 -0.36
CA PRO A 215 3.00 -2.52 -1.61
C PRO A 215 2.36 -1.56 -2.61
N GLY A 216 3.16 -1.02 -3.52
CA GLY A 216 2.68 -0.17 -4.60
C GLY A 216 3.63 -0.18 -5.80
N ASN A 217 3.25 0.52 -6.87
CA ASN A 217 4.10 0.73 -8.02
C ASN A 217 5.24 1.72 -7.71
N ILE A 218 6.10 1.99 -8.70
CA ILE A 218 7.25 2.88 -8.53
C ILE A 218 6.86 4.29 -8.03
N PHE A 219 5.71 4.83 -8.44
CA PHE A 219 5.23 6.14 -8.00
C PHE A 219 4.84 6.13 -6.53
N VAL A 220 4.16 5.08 -6.08
CA VAL A 220 3.78 4.87 -4.67
C VAL A 220 5.02 4.66 -3.80
N ALA A 221 5.96 3.82 -4.24
CA ALA A 221 7.21 3.57 -3.54
C ALA A 221 8.06 4.85 -3.43
N THR A 222 8.12 5.65 -4.50
CA THR A 222 8.82 6.95 -4.50
C THR A 222 8.13 7.94 -3.59
N ALA A 223 6.78 8.01 -3.59
CA ALA A 223 6.04 8.87 -2.67
C ALA A 223 6.29 8.51 -1.21
N LYS A 224 6.25 7.22 -0.86
CA LYS A 224 6.61 6.75 0.49
C LYS A 224 8.04 7.16 0.86
N LYS A 225 9.00 7.02 -0.06
CA LYS A 225 10.40 7.42 0.15
C LYS A 225 10.53 8.92 0.43
N LEU A 226 9.86 9.75 -0.37
CA LEU A 226 9.96 11.22 -0.25
C LEU A 226 9.25 11.75 1.01
N LEU A 227 8.22 11.05 1.47
CA LEU A 227 7.43 11.41 2.64
C LEU A 227 7.94 10.79 3.94
N TYR A 228 8.95 9.91 3.88
CA TYR A 228 9.57 9.36 5.07
C TYR A 228 10.19 10.48 5.92
N GLY A 229 9.82 10.51 7.19
CA GLY A 229 10.15 11.61 8.10
C GLY A 229 8.97 12.58 8.35
N THR A 230 8.06 12.76 7.37
CA THR A 230 6.76 13.42 7.57
C THR A 230 5.74 12.39 8.09
N VAL A 231 5.75 11.21 7.54
CA VAL A 231 4.96 10.04 7.96
C VAL A 231 5.89 8.84 8.03
N ASP A 232 5.65 7.90 8.96
CA ASP A 232 6.41 6.66 9.00
C ASP A 232 5.95 5.69 7.90
N ILE A 233 6.83 4.79 7.46
CA ILE A 233 6.54 3.80 6.42
C ILE A 233 6.98 2.39 6.85
N ASP A 234 6.45 1.35 6.23
CA ASP A 234 6.88 -0.04 6.43
C ASP A 234 8.23 -0.31 5.77
N MET A 235 8.31 -0.07 4.48
CA MET A 235 9.52 -0.24 3.67
C MET A 235 9.42 0.53 2.36
N ILE A 236 10.57 0.77 1.73
CA ILE A 236 10.65 1.21 0.34
C ILE A 236 10.72 -0.09 -0.49
N CYS A 237 9.56 -0.65 -0.81
CA CYS A 237 9.49 -1.85 -1.63
C CYS A 237 9.58 -1.47 -3.10
N LEU A 238 10.73 -1.71 -3.70
CA LEU A 238 10.88 -1.73 -5.14
C LEU A 238 10.61 -3.16 -5.62
N LEU A 239 9.39 -3.45 -6.02
CA LEU A 239 9.00 -4.69 -6.71
C LEU A 239 9.83 -4.97 -7.99
N TYR A 240 10.74 -4.07 -8.36
CA TYR A 240 11.50 -4.05 -9.60
C TYR A 240 13.00 -4.35 -9.44
N THR A 241 13.45 -4.86 -8.31
CA THR A 241 14.86 -5.25 -8.13
C THR A 241 15.21 -6.58 -8.83
N SER A 242 14.21 -7.38 -9.20
CA SER A 242 14.36 -8.59 -10.02
C SER A 242 13.29 -8.60 -11.10
N PRO A 243 13.65 -8.37 -12.39
CA PRO A 243 12.71 -8.52 -13.49
C PRO A 243 12.15 -9.96 -13.50
N SER A 244 10.90 -10.12 -13.12
CA SER A 244 10.19 -11.39 -13.16
C SER A 244 9.36 -11.50 -14.43
N PRO A 245 9.18 -12.69 -15.03
CA PRO A 245 8.20 -12.90 -16.10
C PRO A 245 6.77 -12.48 -15.73
N ARG A 246 6.45 -12.35 -14.43
CA ARG A 246 5.17 -11.84 -13.93
C ARG A 246 5.03 -10.33 -14.12
N ASP A 247 6.13 -9.57 -14.09
CA ASP A 247 6.10 -8.11 -14.19
C ASP A 247 5.65 -7.64 -15.59
N LYS A 248 5.82 -8.47 -16.62
CA LYS A 248 5.36 -8.20 -18.00
C LYS A 248 3.84 -8.36 -18.19
N ARG A 249 3.12 -8.92 -17.23
CA ARG A 249 1.67 -9.06 -17.27
C ARG A 249 0.93 -7.89 -16.61
N GLN A 250 1.66 -6.96 -16.01
CA GLN A 250 1.13 -5.81 -15.26
C GLN A 250 1.40 -4.47 -15.93
N SER A 251 1.98 -4.48 -17.14
CA SER A 251 2.19 -3.28 -17.97
C SER A 251 1.27 -3.26 -19.19
#